data_ef7be455f6bc6858f8672beb085636f1
#
_entry.id   ef7be455f6bc6858f8672beb085636f1
#
_cell.length_a   1.000
_cell.length_b   1.000
_cell.length_c   1.000
_cell.angle_alpha   90.00
_cell.angle_beta   90.00
_cell.angle_gamma   90.00
#
_symmetry.space_group_name_H-M   'P 1'
#
loop_
_entity.id
_entity.type
_entity.pdbx_description
1 polymer ?
#
loop_
_entity_poly.entity_id
_entity_poly.type
_entity_poly.pdbx_seq_one_letter_code
_entity_poly.pdbx_strand_id
1 'polypeptide(L)'
;MISLWEIAATHDRKPSSLVIALRRRIHILPWFHFRHAEGNDSLIKITFSTHVVGIQGTGLTPLLKGIASHLALRITEPTENEAKFGVSAIASIDVKSVEEAEGSVE
;
A
#
# COMPACT_ATOMS: atom_id res chain seq x y z
N MET A 1 9.05 -16.60 -4.06
CA MET A 1 8.04 -15.52 -4.12
C MET A 1 8.72 -14.16 -4.08
N ILE A 2 8.34 -13.26 -4.93
CA ILE A 2 8.90 -11.92 -4.99
C ILE A 2 8.24 -11.04 -3.92
N SER A 3 9.06 -10.39 -3.10
CA SER A 3 8.55 -9.44 -2.12
C SER A 3 8.36 -8.07 -2.77
N LEU A 4 7.15 -7.55 -2.70
CA LEU A 4 6.79 -6.26 -3.29
C LEU A 4 6.61 -5.16 -2.25
N TRP A 5 7.05 -5.38 -1.02
CA TRP A 5 7.06 -4.33 -0.01
C TRP A 5 8.32 -4.39 0.83
N GLU A 6 8.68 -3.25 1.38
CA GLU A 6 9.80 -3.11 2.29
C GLU A 6 9.29 -2.51 3.59
N ILE A 7 9.76 -3.06 4.71
CA ILE A 7 9.39 -2.61 6.05
C ILE A 7 10.67 -2.25 6.78
N ALA A 8 10.67 -1.10 7.46
CA ALA A 8 11.83 -0.65 8.22
C ALA A 8 12.13 -1.64 9.36
N ALA A 9 13.41 -1.93 9.56
CA ALA A 9 13.84 -2.93 10.53
C ALA A 9 13.72 -2.48 11.99
N THR A 10 13.78 -1.17 12.24
CA THR A 10 13.78 -0.63 13.60
C THR A 10 12.83 0.54 13.74
N HIS A 11 12.30 0.73 14.95
CA HIS A 11 11.45 1.87 15.27
C HIS A 11 12.23 3.19 15.37
N ASP A 12 13.55 3.14 15.51
CA ASP A 12 14.37 4.33 15.64
C ASP A 12 14.45 5.13 14.36
N ARG A 13 14.18 4.48 13.22
CA ARG A 13 14.25 5.12 11.91
C ARG A 13 12.93 4.91 11.15
N LYS A 14 11.85 5.38 11.74
CA LYS A 14 10.56 5.31 11.07
C LYS A 14 10.61 6.14 9.79
N PRO A 15 10.12 5.60 8.67
CA PRO A 15 10.05 6.37 7.44
C PRO A 15 9.11 7.56 7.59
N SER A 16 9.45 8.67 6.98
CA SER A 16 8.60 9.86 6.99
C SER A 16 7.43 9.72 6.01
N SER A 17 7.56 8.85 5.04
CA SER A 17 6.54 8.66 3.99
C SER A 17 6.43 7.20 3.60
N LEU A 18 5.26 6.83 3.11
CA LEU A 18 5.04 5.55 2.45
C LEU A 18 5.13 5.79 0.94
N VAL A 19 5.96 5.01 0.26
CA VAL A 19 6.09 5.09 -1.19
C VAL A 19 5.25 3.99 -1.83
N ILE A 20 4.35 4.37 -2.73
CA ILE A 20 3.56 3.44 -3.52
C ILE A 20 4.08 3.51 -4.95
N ALA A 21 4.80 2.49 -5.36
CA ALA A 21 5.41 2.43 -6.69
C ALA A 21 4.50 1.66 -7.64
N LEU A 22 3.73 2.38 -8.45
CA LEU A 22 2.92 1.80 -9.51
C LEU A 22 3.76 1.69 -10.78
N ARG A 23 3.27 0.93 -11.76
CA ARG A 23 4.00 0.72 -13.03
C ARG A 23 4.28 2.03 -13.77
N ARG A 24 3.38 2.99 -13.69
CA ARG A 24 3.46 4.25 -14.44
C ARG A 24 3.65 5.47 -13.56
N ARG A 25 3.55 5.33 -12.25
CA ARG A 25 3.55 6.47 -11.34
C ARG A 25 4.00 6.04 -9.96
N ILE A 26 4.71 6.92 -9.30
CA ILE A 26 5.10 6.70 -7.89
C ILE A 26 4.37 7.75 -7.05
N HIS A 27 3.68 7.29 -6.02
CA HIS A 27 3.05 8.17 -5.04
C HIS A 27 3.89 8.15 -3.77
N ILE A 28 4.17 9.33 -3.23
CA ILE A 28 4.87 9.48 -1.96
C ILE A 28 3.86 10.09 -0.99
N LEU A 29 3.47 9.30 0.00
CA LEU A 29 2.40 9.65 0.93
C LEU A 29 2.99 9.83 2.33
N PRO A 30 3.11 11.09 2.80
CA PRO A 30 3.67 11.35 4.14
C PRO A 30 2.82 10.68 5.23
N TRP A 31 3.49 10.03 6.16
CA TRP A 31 2.79 9.33 7.25
C TRP A 31 1.96 10.28 8.12
N PHE A 32 2.34 11.55 8.24
CA PHE A 32 1.54 12.47 9.05
C PHE A 32 0.19 12.79 8.43
N HIS A 33 -0.04 12.46 7.16
CA HIS A 33 -1.36 12.54 6.52
C HIS A 33 -2.15 11.24 6.64
N PHE A 34 -1.57 10.22 7.24
CA PHE A 34 -2.24 8.94 7.44
C PHE A 34 -3.43 9.11 8.40
N ARG A 35 -4.57 8.54 8.05
CA ARG A 35 -5.77 8.58 8.89
C ARG A 35 -6.06 7.23 9.51
N HIS A 36 -6.23 6.20 8.70
CA HIS A 36 -6.43 4.86 9.22
C HIS A 36 -6.19 3.84 8.10
N ALA A 37 -6.05 2.58 8.51
CA ALA A 37 -5.99 1.47 7.58
C ALA A 37 -6.84 0.34 8.14
N GLU A 38 -7.42 -0.43 7.25
CA GLU A 38 -8.18 -1.62 7.61
C GLU A 38 -7.94 -2.69 6.58
N GLY A 39 -8.17 -3.91 6.94
CA GLY A 39 -8.00 -4.99 5.99
C GLY A 39 -7.81 -6.33 6.65
N ASN A 40 -7.43 -7.29 5.82
CA ASN A 40 -7.16 -8.66 6.24
C ASN A 40 -6.04 -9.20 5.35
N ASP A 41 -5.89 -10.52 5.34
CA ASP A 41 -4.83 -11.17 4.58
C ASP A 41 -4.98 -11.04 3.07
N SER A 42 -6.17 -10.65 2.58
CA SER A 42 -6.48 -10.59 1.13
C SER A 42 -6.69 -9.18 0.61
N LEU A 43 -7.01 -8.24 1.47
CA LEU A 43 -7.34 -6.88 1.06
C LEU A 43 -6.93 -5.90 2.14
N ILE A 44 -6.25 -4.84 1.74
CA ILE A 44 -5.87 -3.74 2.64
C ILE A 44 -6.34 -2.43 2.03
N LYS A 45 -6.95 -1.59 2.85
CA LYS A 45 -7.32 -0.24 2.47
C LYS A 45 -6.62 0.74 3.41
N ILE A 46 -5.85 1.66 2.85
CA ILE A 46 -5.11 2.67 3.60
C ILE A 46 -5.67 4.03 3.23
N THR A 47 -6.12 4.78 4.22
CA THR A 47 -6.69 6.11 4.00
C THR A 47 -5.74 7.18 4.50
N PHE A 48 -5.30 8.03 3.58
CA PHE A 48 -4.56 9.26 3.87
C PHE A 48 -5.50 10.45 3.67
N SER A 49 -5.11 11.62 4.13
CA SER A 49 -5.95 12.82 3.95
C SER A 49 -6.11 13.21 2.48
N THR A 50 -5.20 12.80 1.62
CA THR A 50 -5.19 13.18 0.20
C THR A 50 -5.50 12.01 -0.74
N HIS A 51 -5.23 10.78 -0.33
CA HIS A 51 -5.38 9.59 -1.19
C HIS A 51 -5.89 8.39 -0.42
N VAL A 52 -6.50 7.48 -1.16
CA VAL A 52 -6.94 6.18 -0.64
C VAL A 52 -6.21 5.10 -1.46
N VAL A 53 -5.57 4.17 -0.78
CA VAL A 53 -4.81 3.08 -1.40
C VAL A 53 -5.52 1.77 -1.13
N GLY A 54 -5.81 1.01 -2.18
CA GLY A 54 -6.38 -0.34 -2.07
C GLY A 54 -5.35 -1.36 -2.56
N ILE A 55 -5.13 -2.41 -1.77
CA ILE A 55 -4.18 -3.47 -2.10
C ILE A 55 -4.92 -4.80 -2.03
N GLN A 56 -4.88 -5.56 -3.12
CA GLN A 56 -5.46 -6.90 -3.16
C GLN A 56 -4.36 -7.93 -3.35
N GLY A 57 -4.51 -9.08 -2.73
CA GLY A 57 -3.53 -10.14 -2.84
C GLY A 57 -3.81 -11.29 -1.88
N THR A 58 -2.74 -11.95 -1.45
CA THR A 58 -2.80 -13.01 -0.45
C THR A 58 -1.57 -12.90 0.44
N GLY A 59 -1.70 -13.33 1.69
CA GLY A 59 -0.59 -13.27 2.63
C GLY A 59 -0.19 -11.85 2.99
N LEU A 60 -1.15 -10.93 3.08
CA LEU A 60 -0.89 -9.51 3.30
C LEU A 60 -0.77 -9.13 4.77
N THR A 61 -0.97 -10.06 5.70
CA THR A 61 -0.92 -9.76 7.14
C THR A 61 0.39 -9.10 7.57
N PRO A 62 1.58 -9.56 7.14
CA PRO A 62 2.82 -8.89 7.53
C PRO A 62 2.89 -7.44 7.05
N LEU A 63 2.35 -7.16 5.85
CA LEU A 63 2.28 -5.81 5.33
C LEU A 63 1.35 -4.95 6.19
N LEU A 64 0.20 -5.49 6.55
CA LEU A 64 -0.76 -4.77 7.40
C LEU A 64 -0.13 -4.41 8.75
N LYS A 65 0.66 -5.31 9.34
CA LYS A 65 1.39 -5.04 10.57
C LYS A 65 2.42 -3.92 10.41
N GLY A 66 3.11 -3.91 9.27
CA GLY A 66 4.06 -2.84 8.96
C GLY A 66 3.37 -1.49 8.80
N ILE A 67 2.19 -1.48 8.22
CA ILE A 67 1.38 -0.26 8.10
C ILE A 67 0.93 0.21 9.49
N ALA A 68 0.48 -0.71 10.33
CA ALA A 68 0.01 -0.38 11.67
C ALA A 68 1.09 0.27 12.53
N SER A 69 2.34 -0.13 12.35
CA SER A 69 3.46 0.45 13.10
C SER A 69 4.12 1.64 12.38
N HIS A 70 3.60 2.06 11.22
CA HIS A 70 4.17 3.11 10.37
C HIS A 70 5.61 2.80 9.94
N LEU A 71 5.93 1.52 9.80
CA LEU A 71 7.25 1.08 9.38
C LEU A 71 7.31 0.68 7.91
N ALA A 72 6.18 0.66 7.22
CA ALA A 72 6.16 0.36 5.79
C ALA A 72 6.87 1.47 5.03
N LEU A 73 7.90 1.11 4.27
CA LEU A 73 8.72 2.03 3.49
C LEU A 73 8.21 2.18 2.07
N ARG A 74 7.91 1.05 1.44
CA ARG A 74 7.59 1.01 0.02
C ARG A 74 6.68 -0.17 -0.27
N ILE A 75 5.71 0.05 -1.15
CA ILE A 75 4.85 -1.00 -1.68
C ILE A 75 4.89 -0.86 -3.20
N THR A 76 5.21 -1.96 -3.89
CA THR A 76 5.42 -1.95 -5.34
C THR A 76 4.32 -2.75 -6.04
N GLU A 77 3.75 -2.17 -7.09
CA GLU A 77 2.77 -2.88 -7.92
C GLU A 77 3.47 -3.99 -8.70
N PRO A 78 2.90 -5.22 -8.77
CA PRO A 78 3.50 -6.28 -9.56
C PRO A 78 3.46 -5.95 -11.05
N THR A 79 4.41 -6.52 -11.81
CA THR A 79 4.35 -6.44 -13.27
C THR A 79 3.16 -7.27 -13.77
N GLU A 80 2.77 -7.09 -15.03
CA GLU A 80 1.67 -7.87 -15.60
C GLU A 80 1.96 -9.37 -15.51
N ASN A 81 3.18 -9.78 -15.78
CA ASN A 81 3.56 -11.20 -15.70
C ASN A 81 3.51 -11.71 -14.27
N GLU A 82 4.00 -10.94 -13.31
CA GLU A 82 3.95 -11.32 -11.90
C GLU A 82 2.51 -11.48 -11.42
N ALA A 83 1.63 -10.55 -11.77
CA ALA A 83 0.23 -10.63 -11.41
C ALA A 83 -0.47 -11.81 -12.10
N LYS A 84 -0.18 -12.01 -13.38
CA LYS A 84 -0.79 -13.08 -14.18
C LYS A 84 -0.44 -14.47 -13.68
N PHE A 85 0.81 -14.67 -13.26
CA PHE A 85 1.28 -15.99 -12.83
C PHE A 85 1.22 -16.18 -11.32
N GLY A 86 0.76 -15.18 -10.56
CA GLY A 86 0.62 -15.29 -9.11
C GLY A 86 1.92 -15.50 -8.36
N VAL A 87 3.02 -14.95 -8.86
CA VAL A 87 4.34 -15.12 -8.23
C VAL A 87 4.61 -14.12 -7.10
N SER A 88 3.69 -13.20 -6.85
CA SER A 88 3.81 -12.23 -5.77
C SER A 88 2.59 -12.27 -4.86
N ALA A 89 2.76 -11.84 -3.61
CA ALA A 89 1.65 -11.76 -2.67
C ALA A 89 0.62 -10.69 -3.09
N ILE A 90 1.07 -9.59 -3.68
CA ILE A 90 0.20 -8.52 -4.15
C ILE A 90 -0.28 -8.85 -5.56
N ALA A 91 -1.60 -8.83 -5.75
CA ALA A 91 -2.21 -9.01 -7.07
C ALA A 91 -2.42 -7.67 -7.77
N SER A 92 -2.88 -6.65 -7.04
CA SER A 92 -3.13 -5.34 -7.62
C SER A 92 -3.07 -4.24 -6.55
N ILE A 93 -2.76 -3.03 -7.00
CA ILE A 93 -2.77 -1.83 -6.16
C ILE A 93 -3.57 -0.76 -6.90
N ASP A 94 -4.49 -0.11 -6.18
CA ASP A 94 -5.27 1.00 -6.69
C ASP A 94 -5.05 2.22 -5.80
N VAL A 95 -4.75 3.37 -6.39
CA VAL A 95 -4.58 4.62 -5.65
C VAL A 95 -5.51 5.66 -6.26
N LYS A 96 -6.36 6.25 -5.43
CA LYS A 96 -7.30 7.28 -5.84
C LYS A 96 -7.11 8.51 -4.97
N SER A 97 -7.33 9.70 -5.54
CA SER A 97 -7.39 10.90 -4.72
C SER A 97 -8.68 10.86 -3.90
N VAL A 98 -8.67 11.54 -2.76
CA VAL A 98 -9.87 11.63 -1.91
C VAL A 98 -11.03 12.26 -2.67
N GLU A 99 -10.75 13.24 -3.53
CA GLU A 99 -11.78 13.86 -4.34
C GLU A 99 -12.44 12.87 -5.31
N GLU A 100 -11.65 11.99 -5.93
CA GLU A 100 -12.19 10.96 -6.81
C GLU A 100 -13.05 9.96 -6.04
N ALA A 101 -12.59 9.57 -4.85
CA ALA A 101 -13.32 8.62 -4.01
C ALA A 101 -14.63 9.21 -3.51
N GLU A 102 -14.65 10.49 -3.13
CA GLU A 102 -15.86 11.18 -2.68
C GLU A 102 -16.82 11.50 -3.83
N GLY A 103 -16.27 11.87 -4.98
CA GLY A 103 -17.07 12.19 -6.17
C GLY A 103 -17.91 11.03 -6.64
N SER A 104 -17.52 9.80 -6.36
CA SER A 104 -18.29 8.62 -6.76
C SER A 104 -19.57 8.45 -5.94
N VAL A 105 -19.74 9.20 -4.87
CA VAL A 105 -20.90 9.09 -3.98
C VAL A 105 -22.09 9.92 -4.48
N GLU A 106 -21.83 10.88 -5.33
CA GLU A 106 -22.90 11.72 -5.84
C GLU A 106 -23.80 11.03 -6.87
#